data_75e1df09313491a45a9baaae3e9fbb4a
#
_entry.id   75e1df09313491a45a9baaae3e9fbb4a
#
_cell.length_a   1.000
_cell.length_b   1.000
_cell.length_c   1.000
_cell.angle_alpha   90.00
_cell.angle_beta   90.00
_cell.angle_gamma   90.00
#
_symmetry.space_group_name_H-M   'P 1'
#
loop_
_entity.id
_entity.type
_entity.pdbx_description
1 polymer ?
#
loop_
_entity_poly.entity_id
_entity_poly.type
_entity_poly.pdbx_seq_one_letter_code
_entity_poly.pdbx_strand_id
1 'polypeptide(L)' 'MDRFQELIDLIQTYKPDFEKFYLKQNKSAGVRLRKHMADLKRKAQEIRNEVQEIKSKQSTQEPQPQQP' A
#
# COMPACT_ATOMS: atom_id res chain seq x y z
N MET A 1 -14.75 -8.11 1.01
CA MET A 1 -13.40 -7.95 0.51
C MET A 1 -12.47 -7.44 1.58
N ASP A 2 -11.34 -8.06 1.68
CA ASP A 2 -10.42 -7.77 2.77
C ASP A 2 -9.27 -6.91 2.24
N ARG A 3 -9.29 -5.64 2.56
CA ARG A 3 -8.25 -4.73 2.12
C ARG A 3 -6.88 -5.09 2.68
N PHE A 4 -6.88 -5.59 3.90
CA PHE A 4 -5.63 -5.99 4.51
C PHE A 4 -4.98 -7.13 3.73
N GLN A 5 -5.76 -8.12 3.38
CA GLN A 5 -5.24 -9.24 2.62
C GLN A 5 -4.82 -8.80 1.22
N GLU A 6 -5.56 -7.89 0.63
CA GLU A 6 -5.19 -7.31 -0.66
C GLU A 6 -3.80 -6.70 -0.60
N LEU A 7 -3.54 -5.95 0.47
CA LEU A 7 -2.24 -5.32 0.62
C LEU A 7 -1.13 -6.35 0.76
N ILE A 8 -1.39 -7.35 1.58
CA ILE A 8 -0.39 -8.39 1.78
C ILE A 8 -0.08 -9.07 0.46
N ASP A 9 -1.11 -9.44 -0.26
CA ASP A 9 -0.93 -10.11 -1.53
C ASP A 9 -0.15 -9.25 -2.51
N LEU A 10 -0.48 -7.98 -2.54
CA LEU A 10 0.19 -7.05 -3.43
C LEU A 10 1.67 -6.94 -3.07
N ILE A 11 1.95 -6.76 -1.79
CA ILE A 11 3.31 -6.61 -1.34
C ILE A 11 4.12 -7.87 -1.62
N GLN A 12 3.51 -9.01 -1.47
CA GLN A 12 4.21 -10.25 -1.72
C GLN A 12 4.65 -10.38 -3.17
N THR A 13 3.90 -9.80 -4.10
CA THR A 13 4.32 -9.85 -5.48
C THR A 13 5.57 -9.03 -5.74
N TYR A 14 5.93 -8.14 -4.83
CA TYR A 14 7.12 -7.32 -4.98
C TYR A 14 8.39 -8.02 -4.53
N LYS A 15 8.24 -9.08 -3.75
CA LYS A 15 9.37 -9.70 -3.11
C LYS A 15 10.49 -10.11 -4.06
N PRO A 16 10.19 -10.75 -5.20
CA PRO A 16 11.28 -11.15 -6.10
C PRO A 16 12.12 -9.97 -6.58
N ASP A 17 11.49 -8.84 -6.82
CA ASP A 17 12.25 -7.68 -7.28
C ASP A 17 13.07 -7.07 -6.18
N PHE A 18 12.58 -7.11 -4.94
CA PHE A 18 13.40 -6.70 -3.81
C PHE A 18 14.65 -7.54 -3.72
N GLU A 19 14.48 -8.84 -3.82
CA GLU A 19 15.62 -9.73 -3.73
C GLU A 19 16.60 -9.53 -4.87
N LYS A 20 16.09 -9.38 -6.06
CA LYS A 20 16.94 -9.18 -7.21
C LYS A 20 17.71 -7.88 -7.13
N PHE A 21 17.07 -6.85 -6.63
CA PHE A 21 17.73 -5.56 -6.55
C PHE A 21 18.73 -5.51 -5.38
N TYR A 22 18.29 -5.88 -4.20
CA TYR A 22 19.13 -5.71 -3.02
C TYR A 22 20.20 -6.79 -2.88
N LEU A 23 19.89 -8.00 -3.30
CA LEU A 23 20.86 -9.09 -3.14
C LEU A 23 21.69 -9.29 -4.38
N LYS A 24 21.12 -9.07 -5.55
CA LYS A 24 21.84 -9.36 -6.79
C LYS A 24 22.16 -8.09 -7.59
N GLN A 25 21.79 -6.95 -7.08
CA GLN A 25 22.10 -5.67 -7.70
C GLN A 25 21.62 -5.58 -9.14
N ASN A 26 20.46 -6.14 -9.39
CA ASN A 26 19.87 -6.14 -10.72
C ASN A 26 19.18 -4.80 -10.96
N LYS A 27 19.69 -4.06 -11.92
CA LYS A 27 19.19 -2.70 -12.17
C LYS A 27 17.76 -2.71 -12.69
N SER A 28 17.42 -3.69 -13.50
CA SER A 28 16.04 -3.78 -14.00
C SER A 28 15.06 -3.97 -12.87
N ALA A 29 15.47 -4.76 -11.87
CA ALA A 29 14.60 -4.94 -10.70
C ALA A 29 14.40 -3.64 -9.97
N GLY A 30 15.43 -2.78 -9.94
CA GLY A 30 15.29 -1.48 -9.33
C GLY A 30 14.26 -0.62 -10.01
N VAL A 31 14.25 -0.67 -11.33
CA VAL A 31 13.23 0.07 -12.09
C VAL A 31 11.83 -0.44 -11.74
N ARG A 32 11.68 -1.75 -11.70
CA ARG A 32 10.39 -2.33 -11.35
C ARG A 32 9.98 -1.98 -9.93
N LEU A 33 10.95 -1.95 -9.02
CA LEU A 33 10.65 -1.58 -7.65
C LEU A 33 10.08 -0.19 -7.53
N ARG A 34 10.64 0.74 -8.27
CA ARG A 34 10.12 2.10 -8.23
C ARG A 34 8.66 2.14 -8.70
N LYS A 35 8.37 1.37 -9.74
CA LYS A 35 7.00 1.27 -10.22
C LYS A 35 6.08 0.65 -9.17
N HIS A 36 6.56 -0.43 -8.53
CA HIS A 36 5.79 -1.06 -7.49
C HIS A 36 5.49 -0.10 -6.36
N MET A 37 6.46 0.71 -6.00
CA MET A 37 6.24 1.66 -4.91
C MET A 37 5.24 2.73 -5.31
N ALA A 38 5.25 3.14 -6.57
CA ALA A 38 4.25 4.09 -7.05
C ALA A 38 2.85 3.48 -7.00
N ASP A 39 2.75 2.21 -7.37
CA ASP A 39 1.48 1.52 -7.31
C ASP A 39 0.99 1.37 -5.87
N LEU A 40 1.91 1.05 -4.98
CA LEU A 40 1.58 0.93 -3.58
C LEU A 40 1.09 2.25 -3.01
N LYS A 41 1.73 3.32 -3.42
CA LYS A 41 1.33 4.65 -2.99
C LYS A 41 -0.11 4.94 -3.40
N ARG A 42 -0.45 4.60 -4.63
CA ARG A 42 -1.83 4.80 -5.11
C ARG A 42 -2.82 3.94 -4.34
N LYS A 43 -2.45 2.69 -4.10
CA LYS A 43 -3.31 1.80 -3.33
C LYS A 43 -3.50 2.33 -1.91
N ALA A 44 -2.44 2.83 -1.32
CA ALA A 44 -2.53 3.40 0.02
C ALA A 44 -3.48 4.59 0.02
N GLN A 45 -3.40 5.42 -1.00
CA GLN A 45 -4.29 6.57 -1.08
C GLN A 45 -5.74 6.16 -1.25
N GLU A 46 -5.98 5.13 -2.04
CA GLU A 46 -7.31 4.56 -2.20
C GLU A 46 -7.90 4.16 -0.86
N ILE A 47 -7.10 3.48 -0.09
CA ILE A 47 -7.56 2.98 1.20
C ILE A 47 -7.80 4.14 2.15
N ARG A 48 -6.94 5.13 2.12
CA ARG A 48 -7.14 6.32 2.96
C ARG A 48 -8.47 7.00 2.64
N ASN A 49 -8.76 7.12 1.36
CA ASN A 49 -10.01 7.73 0.94
C ASN A 49 -11.21 6.90 1.38
N GLU A 50 -11.07 5.60 1.27
CA GLU A 50 -12.12 4.68 1.66
C GLU A 50 -12.40 4.77 3.15
N VAL A 51 -11.35 4.82 3.94
CA VAL A 51 -11.50 4.94 5.38
C VAL A 51 -12.25 6.21 5.73
N GLN A 52 -11.91 7.30 5.06
CA GLN A 52 -12.56 8.56 5.30
C GLN A 52 -14.04 8.49 4.96
N GLU A 53 -14.35 7.85 3.86
CA GLU A 53 -15.71 7.67 3.43
C GLU A 53 -16.53 6.86 4.41
N ILE A 54 -15.96 5.76 4.85
CA ILE A 54 -16.65 4.89 5.77
C ILE A 54 -16.88 5.58 7.11
N LYS A 55 -15.87 6.30 7.57
CA LYS A 55 -16.02 7.04 8.82
C LYS A 55 -17.12 8.07 8.72
N SER A 56 -17.21 8.74 7.60
CA SER A 56 -18.27 9.73 7.40
C SER A 56 -19.62 9.08 7.48
N LYS A 57 -19.76 7.92 6.86
CA LYS A 57 -21.04 7.25 6.83
C LYS A 57 -21.43 6.68 8.18
N GLN A 58 -20.47 6.34 8.98
CA GLN A 58 -20.77 5.82 10.30
C GLN A 58 -21.32 6.88 11.21
N SER A 59 -21.12 8.10 10.84
CA SER A 59 -21.61 9.24 11.59
C SER A 59 -21.36 9.05 13.06
N THR A 60 -20.22 8.56 13.37
CA THR A 60 -19.93 8.24 14.71
C THR A 60 -19.52 9.47 15.45
N GLN A 61 -19.72 9.43 16.71
CA GLN A 61 -19.34 10.53 17.55
C GLN A 61 -18.03 10.28 18.23
N GLU A 62 -17.38 9.23 17.89
CA GLU A 62 -16.12 8.95 18.51
C GLU A 62 -15.11 9.99 18.17
N PRO A 63 -14.38 10.45 19.15
CA PRO A 63 -13.28 11.34 18.86
C PRO A 63 -12.29 10.66 17.96
N GLN A 64 -11.82 11.39 17.00
CA GLN A 64 -10.86 10.86 16.07
C GLN A 64 -9.47 11.08 16.60
N PRO A 65 -8.66 10.04 16.65
CA PRO A 65 -7.27 10.26 16.98
C PRO A 65 -6.66 11.10 15.87
N GLN A 66 -5.84 12.01 16.28
CA GLN A 66 -5.20 12.84 15.29
C GLN A 66 -4.12 12.06 14.60
N GLN A 67 -4.14 12.10 13.31
CA GLN A 67 -3.14 11.41 12.56
C GLN A 67 -2.01 12.34 12.23
N PRO A 68 -0.81 11.91 12.45
CA PRO A 68 0.33 12.72 12.05
C PRO A 68 0.39 12.88 10.57
#